data_ec45769d396a5d5c724f78bb41b72232
#
_entry.id   ec45769d396a5d5c724f78bb41b72232
#
_cell.length_a   1.000
_cell.length_b   1.000
_cell.length_c   1.000
_cell.angle_alpha   90.00
_cell.angle_beta   90.00
_cell.angle_gamma   90.00
#
_symmetry.space_group_name_H-M   'P 1'
#
loop_
_entity.id
_entity.type
_entity.pdbx_description
1 polymer ?
#
loop_
_entity_poly.entity_id
_entity_poly.type
_entity_poly.pdbx_seq_one_letter_code
_entity_poly.pdbx_strand_id
1 'polypeptide(L)'
;MKFTADFETTTDKDDCRVWAYALCEIGGEYSTTVGNSIDDMFSRISDKNHTLYFHNLKFDGEFILYWLFQNGYTHVKDQKELTTKTFSTLISNMGVFYTITICHKASGRNKICTKIIDSLKIIPFSVEVIAQSFKLPISKLEIDYKAYREPGHELTDEEIAYIQNDVKIVAMALNTLFDQGLKKITQGSNALYDYKSTIGGELKFRDAFPELKPEDDMIIRKAYRGGFTYCNSRFQNKRLGAVSVFDVNSLYPSQMYTRPLPYGQPVRFLEKYEYNSEYPLYVQRIRCRFKIKKNMIPTIQIKNTMSFIPNEYLTSTKGEEVVLTLTSVDLELLESHYNVDISEYLGGYMFKAKTGMFHDYIDKWMEVKAQSTIEGNGGMRTLAKLMLNALYGKFGLKMQCQAKIPYYTEDGLVKYRDGEEELRKPVYIPMACFITAWARYTTISAAQKVYDRFIYADTDSLHLIGHEVPEGLDVDATRLGAWDYEMQADDAIFLRQKTYMEHPCGKSAEEFKKKNPETYEETHGWKVTCAGMAKGCYKYVTPDNFKIGTTYQGKLRHERVRGGVVLTEDEFTIRT
;
A
#
# COMPACT_ATOMS: atom_id res chain seq x y z
N MET A 1 19.24 -14.04 16.99
CA MET A 1 19.81 -12.73 16.59
C MET A 1 18.97 -12.17 15.46
N LYS A 2 18.94 -10.86 15.27
CA LYS A 2 18.17 -10.19 14.20
C LYS A 2 19.12 -9.41 13.31
N PHE A 3 19.00 -9.60 11.99
CA PHE A 3 19.82 -8.93 11.00
C PHE A 3 18.95 -8.37 9.88
N THR A 4 19.38 -7.29 9.27
CA THR A 4 19.01 -6.98 7.89
C THR A 4 19.95 -7.71 6.95
N ALA A 5 19.47 -8.04 5.77
CA ALA A 5 20.22 -8.75 4.76
C ALA A 5 19.89 -8.24 3.36
N ASP A 6 20.84 -8.37 2.47
CA ASP A 6 20.70 -7.99 1.05
C ASP A 6 21.62 -8.83 0.19
N PHE A 7 21.24 -9.03 -1.09
CA PHE A 7 22.02 -9.72 -2.10
C PHE A 7 22.38 -8.78 -3.25
N GLU A 8 23.60 -8.94 -3.74
CA GLU A 8 23.98 -8.47 -5.05
C GLU A 8 24.04 -9.66 -6.02
N THR A 9 23.45 -9.50 -7.19
CA THR A 9 23.24 -10.59 -8.13
C THR A 9 23.74 -10.24 -9.53
N THR A 10 24.12 -11.28 -10.29
CA THR A 10 24.43 -11.11 -11.70
C THR A 10 23.18 -10.75 -12.51
N THR A 11 23.37 -10.10 -13.63
CA THR A 11 22.28 -9.69 -14.54
C THR A 11 22.17 -10.60 -15.77
N ASP A 12 23.05 -11.61 -15.89
CA ASP A 12 23.08 -12.56 -17.00
C ASP A 12 22.08 -13.72 -16.77
N LYS A 13 21.33 -14.07 -17.82
CA LYS A 13 20.39 -15.19 -17.77
C LYS A 13 21.06 -16.55 -17.67
N ASP A 14 22.24 -16.70 -18.27
CA ASP A 14 22.98 -17.94 -18.32
C ASP A 14 23.91 -18.14 -17.12
N ASP A 15 24.17 -17.06 -16.36
CA ASP A 15 24.94 -17.07 -15.11
C ASP A 15 24.21 -16.25 -14.02
N CYS A 16 23.02 -16.70 -13.64
CA CYS A 16 22.21 -16.03 -12.62
C CYS A 16 22.58 -16.56 -11.22
N ARG A 17 23.22 -15.73 -10.41
CA ARG A 17 23.67 -16.08 -9.05
C ARG A 17 23.87 -14.86 -8.16
N VAL A 18 23.91 -15.10 -6.86
CA VAL A 18 24.37 -14.13 -5.87
C VAL A 18 25.89 -14.07 -5.92
N TRP A 19 26.45 -12.87 -6.14
CA TRP A 19 27.90 -12.66 -6.12
C TRP A 19 28.37 -11.92 -4.86
N ALA A 20 27.44 -11.29 -4.09
CA ALA A 20 27.73 -10.72 -2.78
C ALA A 20 26.49 -10.76 -1.89
N TYR A 21 26.72 -10.80 -0.59
CA TYR A 21 25.68 -10.59 0.43
C TYR A 21 26.24 -9.75 1.57
N ALA A 22 25.34 -9.08 2.28
CA ALA A 22 25.65 -8.48 3.57
C ALA A 22 24.59 -8.83 4.61
N LEU A 23 25.04 -8.95 5.86
CA LEU A 23 24.23 -9.04 7.05
C LEU A 23 24.58 -7.86 7.96
N CYS A 24 23.60 -7.17 8.52
CA CYS A 24 23.82 -6.11 9.51
C CYS A 24 22.99 -6.41 10.75
N GLU A 25 23.64 -6.48 11.93
CA GLU A 25 22.93 -6.65 13.18
C GLU A 25 22.03 -5.44 13.46
N ILE A 26 20.77 -5.71 13.85
CA ILE A 26 19.83 -4.65 14.16
C ILE A 26 20.00 -4.25 15.62
N GLY A 27 20.43 -3.00 15.83
CA GLY A 27 20.76 -2.45 17.15
C GLY A 27 22.25 -2.52 17.44
N GLY A 28 22.64 -2.12 18.64
CA GLY A 28 24.04 -2.03 19.02
C GLY A 28 24.85 -1.12 18.12
N GLU A 29 25.99 -1.59 17.63
CA GLU A 29 26.90 -0.84 16.77
C GLU A 29 26.63 -1.07 15.26
N TYR A 30 25.56 -1.78 14.92
CA TYR A 30 25.22 -2.15 13.53
C TYR A 30 26.36 -2.88 12.83
N SER A 31 26.93 -3.88 13.51
CA SER A 31 28.01 -4.71 12.99
C SER A 31 27.58 -5.41 11.71
N THR A 32 28.47 -5.42 10.71
CA THR A 32 28.19 -6.01 9.40
C THR A 32 29.09 -7.20 9.12
N THR A 33 28.55 -8.18 8.39
CA THR A 33 29.27 -9.30 7.80
C THR A 33 29.00 -9.31 6.31
N VAL A 34 30.02 -9.46 5.49
CA VAL A 34 29.93 -9.50 4.03
C VAL A 34 30.57 -10.77 3.52
N GLY A 35 30.05 -11.31 2.44
CA GLY A 35 30.63 -12.46 1.73
C GLY A 35 30.22 -12.46 0.27
N ASN A 36 30.75 -13.41 -0.49
CA ASN A 36 30.65 -13.44 -1.94
C ASN A 36 29.84 -14.63 -2.50
N SER A 37 29.07 -15.31 -1.67
CA SER A 37 28.18 -16.39 -2.14
C SER A 37 27.00 -16.63 -1.19
N ILE A 38 25.91 -17.14 -1.74
CA ILE A 38 24.75 -17.56 -0.97
C ILE A 38 25.08 -18.76 -0.05
N ASP A 39 25.97 -19.64 -0.47
CA ASP A 39 26.42 -20.79 0.34
C ASP A 39 27.14 -20.33 1.60
N ASP A 40 28.02 -19.34 1.50
CA ASP A 40 28.68 -18.76 2.67
C ASP A 40 27.67 -18.13 3.64
N MET A 41 26.70 -17.39 3.14
CA MET A 41 25.63 -16.84 3.98
C MET A 41 24.89 -17.94 4.74
N PHE A 42 24.42 -18.99 4.03
CA PHE A 42 23.69 -20.08 4.67
C PHE A 42 24.55 -20.87 5.66
N SER A 43 25.84 -21.04 5.41
CA SER A 43 26.75 -21.69 6.37
C SER A 43 26.81 -20.93 7.71
N ARG A 44 26.71 -19.61 7.69
CA ARG A 44 26.74 -18.74 8.89
C ARG A 44 25.45 -18.71 9.67
N ILE A 45 24.29 -18.87 9.00
CA ILE A 45 22.97 -18.72 9.64
C ILE A 45 22.30 -20.05 9.98
N SER A 46 22.92 -21.20 9.67
CA SER A 46 22.30 -22.53 9.86
C SER A 46 22.60 -23.17 11.22
N ASP A 47 23.47 -22.58 12.05
CA ASP A 47 23.91 -23.13 13.33
C ASP A 47 23.02 -22.78 14.51
N LYS A 48 22.22 -21.70 14.43
CA LYS A 48 21.33 -21.22 15.49
C LYS A 48 20.12 -20.46 14.91
N ASN A 49 19.21 -20.08 15.79
CA ASN A 49 18.00 -19.35 15.38
C ASN A 49 18.32 -17.90 15.00
N HIS A 50 17.91 -17.51 13.80
CA HIS A 50 18.05 -16.16 13.26
C HIS A 50 16.74 -15.60 12.73
N THR A 51 16.63 -14.29 12.73
CA THR A 51 15.61 -13.55 11.96
C THR A 51 16.33 -12.59 11.01
N LEU A 52 16.09 -12.74 9.73
CA LEU A 52 16.66 -11.89 8.68
C LEU A 52 15.57 -11.01 8.08
N TYR A 53 15.87 -9.75 7.82
CA TYR A 53 15.01 -8.79 7.16
C TYR A 53 15.62 -8.40 5.83
N PHE A 54 15.06 -8.90 4.72
CA PHE A 54 15.39 -8.45 3.38
C PHE A 54 14.46 -7.30 2.96
N HIS A 55 14.96 -6.35 2.20
CA HIS A 55 14.14 -5.24 1.72
C HIS A 55 13.71 -5.47 0.27
N ASN A 56 12.43 -5.77 0.04
CA ASN A 56 11.86 -6.29 -1.21
C ASN A 56 12.20 -7.78 -1.46
N LEU A 57 11.90 -8.61 -0.46
CA LEU A 57 12.14 -10.07 -0.47
C LEU A 57 11.63 -10.78 -1.75
N LYS A 58 10.72 -10.16 -2.49
CA LYS A 58 10.23 -10.74 -3.76
C LYS A 58 11.37 -10.98 -4.76
N PHE A 59 12.42 -10.16 -4.75
CA PHE A 59 13.59 -10.36 -5.61
C PHE A 59 14.55 -11.39 -5.00
N ASP A 60 15.06 -11.12 -3.81
CA ASP A 60 16.05 -11.97 -3.12
C ASP A 60 15.49 -13.36 -2.80
N GLY A 61 14.20 -13.43 -2.51
CA GLY A 61 13.50 -14.66 -2.21
C GLY A 61 13.53 -15.70 -3.33
N GLU A 62 13.64 -15.29 -4.60
CA GLU A 62 13.79 -16.21 -5.74
C GLU A 62 15.12 -16.97 -5.67
N PHE A 63 16.21 -16.29 -5.28
CA PHE A 63 17.54 -16.90 -5.09
C PHE A 63 17.56 -17.83 -3.87
N ILE A 64 16.90 -17.41 -2.77
CA ILE A 64 16.77 -18.21 -1.56
C ILE A 64 15.99 -19.49 -1.84
N LEU A 65 14.85 -19.40 -2.51
CA LEU A 65 14.02 -20.57 -2.85
C LEU A 65 14.75 -21.53 -3.79
N TYR A 66 15.45 -20.99 -4.79
CA TYR A 66 16.28 -21.79 -5.69
C TYR A 66 17.33 -22.55 -4.91
N TRP A 67 18.08 -21.86 -4.03
CA TRP A 67 19.12 -22.47 -3.19
C TRP A 67 18.55 -23.57 -2.29
N LEU A 68 17.41 -23.34 -1.66
CA LEU A 68 16.76 -24.32 -0.79
C LEU A 68 16.42 -25.61 -1.53
N PHE A 69 15.80 -25.51 -2.71
CA PHE A 69 15.49 -26.71 -3.51
C PHE A 69 16.75 -27.43 -3.98
N GLN A 70 17.81 -26.70 -4.37
CA GLN A 70 19.10 -27.29 -4.78
C GLN A 70 19.80 -28.02 -3.63
N ASN A 71 19.61 -27.58 -2.40
CA ASN A 71 20.22 -28.16 -1.20
C ASN A 71 19.33 -29.19 -0.48
N GLY A 72 18.31 -29.69 -1.16
CA GLY A 72 17.47 -30.79 -0.68
C GLY A 72 16.46 -30.39 0.40
N TYR A 73 16.10 -29.10 0.49
CA TYR A 73 15.01 -28.65 1.35
C TYR A 73 13.66 -28.88 0.66
N THR A 74 12.65 -29.26 1.44
CA THR A 74 11.29 -29.51 0.97
C THR A 74 10.33 -28.45 1.52
N HIS A 75 9.46 -27.92 0.68
CA HIS A 75 8.41 -27.00 1.10
C HIS A 75 7.30 -27.72 1.87
N VAL A 76 6.89 -27.15 3.00
CA VAL A 76 5.72 -27.58 3.78
C VAL A 76 4.73 -26.44 3.90
N LYS A 77 3.44 -26.77 4.02
CA LYS A 77 2.37 -25.77 4.05
C LYS A 77 2.33 -25.02 5.38
N ASP A 78 2.36 -25.72 6.50
CA ASP A 78 2.26 -25.13 7.84
C ASP A 78 3.62 -25.09 8.54
N GLN A 79 3.90 -24.00 9.25
CA GLN A 79 5.10 -23.88 10.08
C GLN A 79 5.16 -24.96 11.21
N LYS A 80 4.02 -25.54 11.57
CA LYS A 80 3.98 -26.67 12.51
C LYS A 80 4.62 -27.95 11.95
N GLU A 81 4.58 -28.12 10.62
CA GLU A 81 5.15 -29.24 9.89
C GLU A 81 6.65 -29.13 9.66
N LEU A 82 7.27 -28.02 10.07
CA LEU A 82 8.71 -27.80 9.89
C LEU A 82 9.52 -28.87 10.64
N THR A 83 10.38 -29.56 9.89
CA THR A 83 11.35 -30.56 10.33
C THR A 83 12.72 -30.27 9.71
N THR A 84 13.71 -31.12 9.92
CA THR A 84 15.04 -30.96 9.33
C THR A 84 14.97 -30.84 7.81
N LYS A 85 15.61 -29.81 7.25
CA LYS A 85 15.64 -29.51 5.81
C LYS A 85 14.25 -29.30 5.21
N THR A 86 13.37 -28.61 5.93
CA THR A 86 12.10 -28.14 5.37
C THR A 86 11.96 -26.63 5.50
N PHE A 87 11.11 -26.04 4.70
CA PHE A 87 10.79 -24.62 4.79
C PHE A 87 9.32 -24.37 4.48
N SER A 88 8.80 -23.27 5.00
CA SER A 88 7.45 -22.77 4.68
C SER A 88 7.52 -21.34 4.19
N THR A 89 6.53 -20.94 3.41
CA THR A 89 6.44 -19.59 2.85
C THR A 89 5.11 -18.94 3.15
N LEU A 90 5.11 -17.61 3.26
CA LEU A 90 3.89 -16.80 3.23
C LEU A 90 4.00 -15.86 2.03
N ILE A 91 3.42 -16.28 0.90
CA ILE A 91 3.36 -15.53 -0.35
C ILE A 91 1.89 -15.43 -0.74
N SER A 92 1.36 -14.20 -0.93
CA SER A 92 -0.04 -14.03 -1.31
C SER A 92 -0.32 -14.53 -2.74
N ASN A 93 -1.60 -14.71 -3.08
CA ASN A 93 -2.03 -15.04 -4.44
C ASN A 93 -1.62 -13.99 -5.49
N MET A 94 -1.34 -12.75 -5.07
CA MET A 94 -0.80 -11.68 -5.91
C MET A 94 0.73 -11.73 -6.03
N GLY A 95 1.39 -12.75 -5.48
CA GLY A 95 2.85 -12.90 -5.52
C GLY A 95 3.58 -11.91 -4.59
N VAL A 96 2.94 -11.45 -3.53
CA VAL A 96 3.57 -10.61 -2.49
C VAL A 96 4.22 -11.51 -1.46
N PHE A 97 5.51 -11.39 -1.30
CA PHE A 97 6.29 -12.12 -0.29
C PHE A 97 6.17 -11.43 1.07
N TYR A 98 5.95 -12.20 2.11
CA TYR A 98 5.96 -11.75 3.50
C TYR A 98 7.05 -12.45 4.30
N THR A 99 7.10 -13.79 4.26
CA THR A 99 8.09 -14.57 5.01
C THR A 99 8.50 -15.85 4.29
N ILE A 100 9.76 -16.28 4.57
CA ILE A 100 10.26 -17.63 4.32
C ILE A 100 10.80 -18.12 5.67
N THR A 101 10.32 -19.24 6.18
CA THR A 101 10.80 -19.84 7.43
C THR A 101 11.47 -21.18 7.11
N ILE A 102 12.75 -21.28 7.44
CA ILE A 102 13.61 -22.41 7.08
C ILE A 102 13.98 -23.16 8.36
N CYS A 103 13.74 -24.45 8.42
CA CYS A 103 14.22 -25.32 9.50
C CYS A 103 15.45 -26.09 9.01
N HIS A 104 16.62 -25.72 9.51
CA HIS A 104 17.89 -26.35 9.16
C HIS A 104 18.06 -27.70 9.83
N LYS A 105 17.67 -27.77 11.11
CA LYS A 105 17.79 -28.97 11.94
C LYS A 105 16.65 -29.02 12.95
N ALA A 106 16.09 -30.22 13.15
CA ALA A 106 15.10 -30.49 14.17
C ALA A 106 15.47 -31.76 14.94
N SER A 107 15.37 -31.69 16.28
CA SER A 107 15.54 -32.83 17.19
C SER A 107 14.49 -32.74 18.27
N GLY A 108 13.42 -33.52 18.15
CA GLY A 108 12.26 -33.44 19.02
C GLY A 108 11.59 -32.06 18.96
N ARG A 109 11.49 -31.38 20.11
CA ARG A 109 10.94 -30.01 20.21
C ARG A 109 11.95 -28.91 19.84
N ASN A 110 13.24 -29.22 19.81
CA ASN A 110 14.28 -28.25 19.51
C ASN A 110 14.45 -28.12 18.00
N LYS A 111 14.25 -26.89 17.49
CA LYS A 111 14.43 -26.59 16.06
C LYS A 111 15.42 -25.44 15.92
N ILE A 112 16.33 -25.57 14.96
CA ILE A 112 17.21 -24.48 14.50
C ILE A 112 16.59 -23.95 13.22
N CYS A 113 16.07 -22.72 13.28
CA CYS A 113 15.33 -22.11 12.19
C CYS A 113 15.84 -20.70 11.88
N THR A 114 15.82 -20.37 10.60
CA THR A 114 15.96 -18.99 10.14
C THR A 114 14.62 -18.49 9.62
N LYS A 115 14.15 -17.38 10.17
CA LYS A 115 12.95 -16.70 9.68
C LYS A 115 13.36 -15.48 8.85
N ILE A 116 12.98 -15.45 7.59
CA ILE A 116 13.23 -14.34 6.66
C ILE A 116 11.93 -13.56 6.50
N ILE A 117 12.01 -12.23 6.59
CA ILE A 117 10.86 -11.31 6.59
C ILE A 117 11.11 -10.20 5.57
N ASP A 118 10.08 -9.81 4.83
CA ASP A 118 10.14 -8.65 3.95
C ASP A 118 9.97 -7.34 4.72
N SER A 119 11.05 -6.59 4.90
CA SER A 119 11.03 -5.30 5.58
C SER A 119 10.30 -4.20 4.79
N LEU A 120 10.13 -4.35 3.47
CA LEU A 120 9.30 -3.44 2.66
C LEU A 120 7.82 -3.43 3.09
N LYS A 121 7.33 -4.49 3.76
CA LYS A 121 5.97 -4.55 4.32
C LYS A 121 5.86 -3.83 5.67
N ILE A 122 6.99 -3.51 6.28
CA ILE A 122 7.09 -2.77 7.54
C ILE A 122 7.37 -1.29 7.26
N ILE A 123 8.32 -1.00 6.36
CA ILE A 123 8.70 0.35 5.92
C ILE A 123 8.58 0.41 4.39
N PRO A 124 7.46 0.91 3.84
CA PRO A 124 7.14 0.80 2.41
C PRO A 124 7.81 1.89 1.56
N PHE A 125 9.12 2.06 1.71
CA PHE A 125 9.93 3.03 0.97
C PHE A 125 11.13 2.34 0.35
N SER A 126 11.73 2.93 -0.69
CA SER A 126 13.05 2.50 -1.18
C SER A 126 14.13 2.80 -0.14
N VAL A 127 15.26 2.08 -0.21
CA VAL A 127 16.39 2.28 0.70
C VAL A 127 16.87 3.74 0.70
N GLU A 128 16.94 4.37 -0.47
CA GLU A 128 17.26 5.79 -0.61
C GLU A 128 16.26 6.70 0.14
N VAL A 129 14.95 6.49 -0.07
CA VAL A 129 13.90 7.24 0.62
C VAL A 129 13.91 7.00 2.12
N ILE A 130 14.26 5.79 2.57
CA ILE A 130 14.44 5.49 4.00
C ILE A 130 15.56 6.36 4.58
N ALA A 131 16.73 6.38 3.95
CA ALA A 131 17.86 7.19 4.42
C ALA A 131 17.50 8.67 4.55
N GLN A 132 16.82 9.23 3.54
CA GLN A 132 16.38 10.62 3.52
C GLN A 132 15.28 10.91 4.55
N SER A 133 14.22 10.10 4.57
CA SER A 133 13.04 10.33 5.42
C SER A 133 13.35 10.14 6.90
N PHE A 134 14.20 9.17 7.24
CA PHE A 134 14.66 8.94 8.60
C PHE A 134 15.82 9.87 8.99
N LYS A 135 16.34 10.68 8.05
CA LYS A 135 17.51 11.56 8.25
C LYS A 135 18.70 10.80 8.83
N LEU A 136 19.00 9.65 8.24
CA LEU A 136 20.12 8.82 8.69
C LEU A 136 21.47 9.50 8.37
N PRO A 137 22.53 9.21 9.15
CA PRO A 137 23.85 9.77 8.92
C PRO A 137 24.56 9.17 7.70
N ILE A 138 23.93 8.22 7.01
CA ILE A 138 24.42 7.52 5.82
C ILE A 138 23.37 7.63 4.70
N SER A 139 23.84 7.59 3.45
CA SER A 139 23.01 7.63 2.25
C SER A 139 23.26 6.40 1.38
N LYS A 140 22.33 6.11 0.48
CA LYS A 140 22.54 5.06 -0.51
C LYS A 140 23.72 5.44 -1.42
N LEU A 141 24.60 4.48 -1.70
CA LEU A 141 25.70 4.60 -2.65
C LEU A 141 25.28 4.06 -4.02
N GLU A 142 26.14 4.20 -5.01
CA GLU A 142 25.95 3.68 -6.35
C GLU A 142 27.02 2.66 -6.72
N ILE A 143 26.67 1.72 -7.59
CA ILE A 143 27.57 0.69 -8.09
C ILE A 143 27.20 0.39 -9.55
N ASP A 144 28.18 -0.06 -10.34
CA ASP A 144 27.90 -0.57 -11.69
C ASP A 144 27.29 -1.98 -11.63
N TYR A 145 25.96 -2.05 -11.70
CA TYR A 145 25.21 -3.31 -11.71
C TYR A 145 25.45 -4.18 -12.95
N LYS A 146 25.92 -3.59 -14.05
CA LYS A 146 26.13 -4.30 -15.31
C LYS A 146 27.51 -4.91 -15.42
N ALA A 147 28.45 -4.49 -14.58
CA ALA A 147 29.77 -5.09 -14.53
C ALA A 147 29.68 -6.58 -14.18
N TYR A 148 30.25 -7.43 -15.00
CA TYR A 148 30.28 -8.86 -14.75
C TYR A 148 31.23 -9.22 -13.61
N ARG A 149 30.81 -10.06 -12.69
CA ARG A 149 31.61 -10.60 -11.58
C ARG A 149 31.72 -12.10 -11.76
N GLU A 150 32.94 -12.60 -11.91
CA GLU A 150 33.23 -14.03 -12.02
C GLU A 150 32.76 -14.81 -10.76
N PRO A 151 32.45 -16.11 -10.88
CA PRO A 151 32.26 -16.95 -9.70
C PRO A 151 33.45 -16.89 -8.75
N GLY A 152 33.22 -16.60 -7.46
CA GLY A 152 34.27 -16.43 -6.48
C GLY A 152 34.94 -15.05 -6.49
N HIS A 153 34.36 -14.06 -7.17
CA HIS A 153 34.82 -12.67 -7.19
C HIS A 153 35.22 -12.18 -5.80
N GLU A 154 36.42 -11.62 -5.66
CA GLU A 154 36.86 -10.93 -4.44
C GLU A 154 36.24 -9.52 -4.43
N LEU A 155 35.50 -9.20 -3.37
CA LEU A 155 34.80 -7.92 -3.26
C LEU A 155 35.78 -6.77 -3.12
N THR A 156 35.60 -5.72 -3.89
CA THR A 156 36.36 -4.46 -3.74
C THR A 156 35.85 -3.67 -2.53
N ASP A 157 36.68 -2.73 -2.05
CA ASP A 157 36.29 -1.85 -0.93
C ASP A 157 35.03 -1.03 -1.25
N GLU A 158 34.85 -0.62 -2.50
CA GLU A 158 33.65 0.10 -2.96
C GLU A 158 32.40 -0.79 -2.91
N GLU A 159 32.50 -2.04 -3.38
CA GLU A 159 31.42 -3.02 -3.34
C GLU A 159 31.05 -3.38 -1.90
N ILE A 160 32.03 -3.55 -1.04
CA ILE A 160 31.83 -3.79 0.40
C ILE A 160 31.10 -2.60 1.03
N ALA A 161 31.58 -1.37 0.80
CA ALA A 161 30.98 -0.17 1.34
C ALA A 161 29.54 -0.01 0.85
N TYR A 162 29.28 -0.28 -0.42
CA TYR A 162 27.95 -0.21 -1.03
C TYR A 162 26.97 -1.16 -0.33
N ILE A 163 27.25 -2.46 -0.31
CA ILE A 163 26.30 -3.45 0.24
C ILE A 163 26.15 -3.34 1.76
N GLN A 164 27.21 -2.96 2.49
CA GLN A 164 27.13 -2.68 3.93
C GLN A 164 26.21 -1.50 4.22
N ASN A 165 26.27 -0.46 3.38
CA ASN A 165 25.50 0.75 3.56
C ASN A 165 24.00 0.49 3.40
N ASP A 166 23.61 -0.27 2.39
CA ASP A 166 22.19 -0.60 2.13
C ASP A 166 21.57 -1.37 3.32
N VAL A 167 22.25 -2.39 3.83
CA VAL A 167 21.74 -3.14 5.01
C VAL A 167 21.74 -2.31 6.29
N LYS A 168 22.71 -1.39 6.49
CA LYS A 168 22.75 -0.49 7.65
C LYS A 168 21.57 0.50 7.63
N ILE A 169 21.26 1.08 6.48
CA ILE A 169 20.12 2.01 6.34
C ILE A 169 18.83 1.33 6.82
N VAL A 170 18.56 0.13 6.34
CA VAL A 170 17.36 -0.63 6.73
C VAL A 170 17.40 -1.04 8.20
N ALA A 171 18.58 -1.45 8.72
CA ALA A 171 18.74 -1.82 10.13
C ALA A 171 18.46 -0.67 11.09
N MET A 172 18.99 0.52 10.80
CA MET A 172 18.74 1.73 11.61
C MET A 172 17.27 2.11 11.61
N ALA A 173 16.62 2.06 10.45
CA ALA A 173 15.20 2.37 10.35
C ALA A 173 14.33 1.34 11.11
N LEU A 174 14.59 0.04 10.95
CA LEU A 174 13.88 -1.00 11.69
C LEU A 174 14.10 -0.89 13.19
N ASN A 175 15.32 -0.54 13.63
CA ASN A 175 15.60 -0.35 15.05
C ASN A 175 14.74 0.75 15.66
N THR A 176 14.51 1.85 14.95
CA THR A 176 13.59 2.92 15.38
C THR A 176 12.20 2.38 15.70
N LEU A 177 11.67 1.45 14.89
CA LEU A 177 10.38 0.81 15.14
C LEU A 177 10.45 -0.16 16.32
N PHE A 178 11.51 -0.96 16.41
CA PHE A 178 11.67 -1.98 17.43
C PHE A 178 11.83 -1.38 18.83
N ASP A 179 12.47 -0.22 18.95
CA ASP A 179 12.59 0.55 20.19
C ASP A 179 11.23 1.05 20.70
N GLN A 180 10.28 1.25 19.79
CA GLN A 180 8.88 1.56 20.12
C GLN A 180 8.01 0.31 20.34
N GLY A 181 8.59 -0.90 20.40
CA GLY A 181 7.86 -2.15 20.58
C GLY A 181 7.12 -2.66 19.33
N LEU A 182 7.29 -2.02 18.18
CA LEU A 182 6.62 -2.33 16.93
C LEU A 182 7.36 -3.43 16.17
N LYS A 183 7.05 -4.70 16.45
CA LYS A 183 7.81 -5.88 15.98
C LYS A 183 7.00 -6.82 15.07
N LYS A 184 5.85 -6.35 14.55
CA LYS A 184 5.03 -7.14 13.62
C LYS A 184 5.60 -7.09 12.20
N ILE A 185 5.26 -8.09 11.39
CA ILE A 185 5.81 -8.27 10.04
C ILE A 185 5.18 -7.35 8.98
N THR A 186 4.18 -6.58 9.33
CA THR A 186 3.60 -5.56 8.44
C THR A 186 3.29 -4.29 9.23
N GLN A 187 3.35 -3.15 8.55
CA GLN A 187 3.01 -1.86 9.11
C GLN A 187 1.60 -1.82 9.69
N GLY A 188 0.59 -2.29 8.94
CA GLY A 188 -0.78 -2.34 9.43
C GLY A 188 -0.95 -3.21 10.68
N SER A 189 -0.18 -4.31 10.80
CA SER A 189 -0.21 -5.16 11.99
C SER A 189 0.43 -4.47 13.20
N ASN A 190 1.46 -3.65 13.00
CA ASN A 190 2.01 -2.80 14.04
C ASN A 190 0.99 -1.76 14.51
N ALA A 191 0.31 -1.09 13.59
CA ALA A 191 -0.73 -0.11 13.90
C ALA A 191 -1.89 -0.72 14.69
N LEU A 192 -2.39 -1.87 14.27
CA LEU A 192 -3.47 -2.57 14.98
C LEU A 192 -3.03 -3.06 16.37
N TYR A 193 -1.80 -3.54 16.50
CA TYR A 193 -1.23 -3.95 17.79
C TYR A 193 -1.15 -2.76 18.77
N ASP A 194 -0.63 -1.62 18.30
CA ASP A 194 -0.52 -0.40 19.10
C ASP A 194 -1.90 0.15 19.48
N TYR A 195 -2.84 0.19 18.54
CA TYR A 195 -4.22 0.60 18.82
C TYR A 195 -4.89 -0.29 19.89
N LYS A 196 -4.76 -1.62 19.77
CA LYS A 196 -5.25 -2.54 20.80
C LYS A 196 -4.65 -2.26 22.17
N SER A 197 -3.37 -1.97 22.22
CA SER A 197 -2.68 -1.61 23.49
C SER A 197 -3.23 -0.30 24.06
N THR A 198 -3.47 0.70 23.22
CA THR A 198 -4.01 2.01 23.60
C THR A 198 -5.40 1.90 24.25
N ILE A 199 -6.26 1.04 23.74
CA ILE A 199 -7.64 0.86 24.26
C ILE A 199 -7.74 -0.16 25.40
N GLY A 200 -6.65 -0.73 25.87
CA GLY A 200 -6.61 -1.64 27.01
C GLY A 200 -6.63 -3.13 26.66
N GLY A 201 -6.21 -3.49 25.45
CA GLY A 201 -5.92 -4.86 25.04
C GLY A 201 -7.01 -5.57 24.23
N GLU A 202 -6.75 -6.85 23.93
CA GLU A 202 -7.57 -7.66 23.03
C GLU A 202 -9.03 -7.81 23.50
N LEU A 203 -9.28 -7.95 24.80
CA LEU A 203 -10.63 -8.12 25.32
C LEU A 203 -11.49 -6.88 25.07
N LYS A 204 -10.99 -5.70 25.43
CA LYS A 204 -11.69 -4.44 25.17
C LYS A 204 -11.85 -4.15 23.67
N PHE A 205 -10.86 -4.55 22.89
CA PHE A 205 -10.98 -4.46 21.43
C PHE A 205 -12.14 -5.33 20.92
N ARG A 206 -12.29 -6.57 21.39
CA ARG A 206 -13.37 -7.48 20.96
C ARG A 206 -14.74 -7.11 21.52
N ASP A 207 -14.79 -6.42 22.66
CA ASP A 207 -16.06 -5.83 23.15
C ASP A 207 -16.57 -4.74 22.20
N ALA A 208 -15.66 -3.87 21.75
CA ALA A 208 -16.01 -2.81 20.80
C ALA A 208 -16.22 -3.33 19.36
N PHE A 209 -15.40 -4.28 18.94
CA PHE A 209 -15.35 -4.83 17.57
C PHE A 209 -15.46 -6.36 17.59
N PRO A 210 -16.66 -6.89 17.83
CA PRO A 210 -16.86 -8.33 17.93
C PRO A 210 -16.64 -9.03 16.59
N GLU A 211 -16.30 -10.30 16.66
CA GLU A 211 -16.24 -11.16 15.48
C GLU A 211 -17.65 -11.36 14.93
N LEU A 212 -17.86 -10.97 13.67
CA LEU A 212 -19.13 -11.14 12.99
C LEU A 212 -19.30 -12.56 12.45
N LYS A 213 -20.54 -13.01 12.30
CA LYS A 213 -20.81 -14.23 11.54
C LYS A 213 -20.38 -14.03 10.09
N PRO A 214 -19.82 -15.06 9.42
CA PRO A 214 -19.36 -14.95 8.03
C PRO A 214 -20.42 -14.42 7.06
N GLU A 215 -21.69 -14.81 7.25
CA GLU A 215 -22.80 -14.37 6.40
C GLU A 215 -23.06 -12.85 6.55
N ASP A 216 -23.00 -12.35 7.78
CA ASP A 216 -23.19 -10.92 8.07
C ASP A 216 -22.04 -10.10 7.50
N ASP A 217 -20.78 -10.54 7.74
CA ASP A 217 -19.60 -9.89 7.15
C ASP A 217 -19.70 -9.85 5.63
N MET A 218 -20.04 -10.95 4.96
CA MET A 218 -20.14 -11.02 3.50
C MET A 218 -21.17 -10.03 2.93
N ILE A 219 -22.30 -9.83 3.60
CA ILE A 219 -23.33 -8.88 3.14
C ILE A 219 -22.85 -7.44 3.38
N ILE A 220 -22.38 -7.14 4.59
CA ILE A 220 -21.90 -5.80 4.95
C ILE A 220 -20.71 -5.39 4.09
N ARG A 221 -19.80 -6.33 3.79
CA ARG A 221 -18.62 -6.14 2.95
C ARG A 221 -18.94 -5.67 1.53
N LYS A 222 -20.13 -5.94 1.01
CA LYS A 222 -20.59 -5.41 -0.28
C LYS A 222 -20.72 -3.87 -0.27
N ALA A 223 -20.84 -3.25 0.90
CA ALA A 223 -20.81 -1.80 1.05
C ALA A 223 -19.38 -1.24 1.12
N TYR A 224 -18.36 -2.08 1.30
CA TYR A 224 -16.98 -1.62 1.38
C TYR A 224 -16.45 -1.21 0.02
N ARG A 225 -16.06 0.06 -0.09
CA ARG A 225 -15.46 0.67 -1.28
C ARG A 225 -14.21 1.45 -0.88
N GLY A 226 -13.28 1.62 -1.81
CA GLY A 226 -12.09 2.45 -1.60
C GLY A 226 -12.38 3.95 -1.60
N GLY A 227 -11.32 4.74 -1.63
CA GLY A 227 -11.41 6.20 -1.79
C GLY A 227 -11.98 6.62 -3.14
N PHE A 228 -12.41 7.86 -3.22
CA PHE A 228 -12.90 8.46 -4.45
C PHE A 228 -11.74 8.81 -5.38
N THR A 229 -11.66 8.15 -6.53
CA THR A 229 -10.68 8.46 -7.57
C THR A 229 -11.41 8.68 -8.88
N TYR A 230 -11.46 9.93 -9.35
CA TYR A 230 -12.28 10.30 -10.49
C TYR A 230 -11.62 11.35 -11.37
N CYS A 231 -11.60 11.10 -12.67
CA CYS A 231 -11.18 12.06 -13.70
C CYS A 231 -12.42 12.64 -14.36
N ASN A 232 -12.59 13.96 -14.29
CA ASN A 232 -13.74 14.63 -14.83
C ASN A 232 -13.65 14.67 -16.37
N SER A 233 -14.62 14.06 -17.05
CA SER A 233 -14.67 13.96 -18.51
C SER A 233 -14.66 15.32 -19.22
N ARG A 234 -15.08 16.40 -18.56
CA ARG A 234 -15.01 17.78 -19.12
C ARG A 234 -13.59 18.22 -19.45
N PHE A 235 -12.60 17.73 -18.69
CA PHE A 235 -11.19 18.10 -18.78
C PHE A 235 -10.28 16.98 -19.29
N GLN A 236 -10.82 15.77 -19.42
CA GLN A 236 -10.09 14.58 -19.83
C GLN A 236 -9.52 14.71 -21.25
N ASN A 237 -8.29 14.21 -21.46
CA ASN A 237 -7.57 14.23 -22.74
C ASN A 237 -7.35 15.64 -23.34
N LYS A 238 -7.31 16.64 -22.49
CA LYS A 238 -7.05 18.03 -22.87
C LYS A 238 -5.79 18.52 -22.20
N ARG A 239 -5.06 19.38 -22.88
CA ARG A 239 -3.98 20.15 -22.27
C ARG A 239 -4.62 21.34 -21.53
N LEU A 240 -4.33 21.42 -20.27
CA LEU A 240 -4.88 22.42 -19.36
C LEU A 240 -3.79 23.45 -19.02
N GLY A 241 -4.18 24.67 -18.74
CA GLY A 241 -3.26 25.69 -18.26
C GLY A 241 -3.03 25.58 -16.74
N ALA A 242 -3.17 26.71 -16.04
CA ALA A 242 -2.97 26.79 -14.59
C ALA A 242 -3.82 25.76 -13.83
N VAL A 243 -3.17 24.99 -12.95
CA VAL A 243 -3.78 23.97 -12.08
C VAL A 243 -3.25 24.13 -10.66
N SER A 244 -4.11 23.94 -9.68
CA SER A 244 -3.75 23.84 -8.27
C SER A 244 -4.14 22.47 -7.71
N VAL A 245 -3.30 21.95 -6.80
CA VAL A 245 -3.51 20.68 -6.11
C VAL A 245 -3.66 20.94 -4.61
N PHE A 246 -4.73 20.40 -4.06
CA PHE A 246 -5.02 20.42 -2.62
C PHE A 246 -5.07 18.99 -2.11
N ASP A 247 -4.48 18.72 -0.94
CA ASP A 247 -4.45 17.40 -0.31
C ASP A 247 -4.99 17.49 1.13
N VAL A 248 -5.76 16.51 1.56
CA VAL A 248 -6.28 16.47 2.94
C VAL A 248 -5.20 15.97 3.90
N ASN A 249 -4.90 16.76 4.92
CA ASN A 249 -4.01 16.35 5.99
C ASN A 249 -4.52 15.12 6.71
N SER A 250 -4.00 13.93 6.34
CA SER A 250 -4.37 12.63 6.92
C SER A 250 -5.87 12.35 6.83
N LEU A 251 -6.42 12.19 5.63
CA LEU A 251 -7.86 12.03 5.38
C LEU A 251 -8.50 10.92 6.22
N TYR A 252 -8.00 9.67 6.15
CA TYR A 252 -8.60 8.57 6.92
C TYR A 252 -8.48 8.77 8.43
N PRO A 253 -7.35 9.13 9.01
CA PRO A 253 -7.26 9.49 10.42
C PRO A 253 -8.21 10.60 10.84
N SER A 254 -8.43 11.61 10.00
CA SER A 254 -9.37 12.69 10.29
C SER A 254 -10.82 12.22 10.40
N GLN A 255 -11.23 11.29 9.52
CA GLN A 255 -12.55 10.67 9.61
C GLN A 255 -12.68 9.79 10.85
N MET A 256 -11.63 9.03 11.18
CA MET A 256 -11.58 8.21 12.41
C MET A 256 -11.65 9.07 13.67
N TYR A 257 -11.16 10.30 13.61
CA TYR A 257 -11.15 11.25 14.73
C TYR A 257 -12.51 11.95 14.92
N THR A 258 -13.10 12.43 13.83
CA THR A 258 -14.22 13.38 13.89
C THR A 258 -15.60 12.78 13.64
N ARG A 259 -15.68 11.62 12.96
CA ARG A 259 -16.95 11.06 12.51
C ARG A 259 -17.54 10.04 13.48
N PRO A 260 -18.89 9.91 13.52
CA PRO A 260 -19.52 8.79 14.18
C PRO A 260 -19.21 7.49 13.41
N LEU A 261 -18.70 6.48 14.13
CA LEU A 261 -18.25 5.21 13.56
C LEU A 261 -18.93 4.04 14.26
N PRO A 262 -19.16 2.91 13.55
CA PRO A 262 -19.89 1.78 14.07
C PRO A 262 -19.10 0.98 15.10
N TYR A 263 -19.78 0.43 16.10
CA TYR A 263 -19.23 -0.51 17.06
C TYR A 263 -20.28 -1.54 17.52
N GLY A 264 -19.84 -2.61 18.15
CA GLY A 264 -20.71 -3.64 18.69
C GLY A 264 -21.28 -4.59 17.65
N GLN A 265 -22.17 -5.46 18.07
CA GLN A 265 -22.87 -6.37 17.18
C GLN A 265 -23.88 -5.61 16.32
N PRO A 266 -23.87 -5.82 15.00
CA PRO A 266 -24.91 -5.25 14.13
C PRO A 266 -26.25 -5.92 14.36
N VAL A 267 -27.33 -5.17 14.14
CA VAL A 267 -28.70 -5.69 14.16
C VAL A 267 -29.23 -5.71 12.74
N ARG A 268 -29.75 -6.86 12.33
CA ARG A 268 -30.34 -7.03 10.99
C ARG A 268 -31.76 -6.44 10.95
N PHE A 269 -32.10 -5.81 9.83
CA PHE A 269 -33.47 -5.40 9.48
C PHE A 269 -33.83 -5.90 8.07
N LEU A 270 -35.12 -6.06 7.76
CA LEU A 270 -35.55 -6.81 6.58
C LEU A 270 -35.99 -5.94 5.40
N GLU A 271 -36.46 -4.72 5.66
CA GLU A 271 -37.02 -3.81 4.66
C GLU A 271 -36.23 -2.49 4.60
N LYS A 272 -36.89 -1.38 4.58
CA LYS A 272 -36.30 -0.04 4.66
C LYS A 272 -35.84 0.23 6.10
N TYR A 273 -34.67 0.85 6.24
CA TYR A 273 -34.22 1.32 7.55
C TYR A 273 -35.21 2.36 8.10
N GLU A 274 -35.62 2.16 9.33
CA GLU A 274 -36.35 3.13 10.12
C GLU A 274 -35.41 3.72 11.18
N TYR A 275 -35.49 5.04 11.35
CA TYR A 275 -34.61 5.73 12.27
C TYR A 275 -34.62 5.11 13.66
N ASN A 276 -33.45 4.78 14.17
CA ASN A 276 -33.28 4.25 15.51
C ASN A 276 -32.11 5.00 16.19
N SER A 277 -32.42 5.69 17.30
CA SER A 277 -31.43 6.50 18.02
C SER A 277 -30.31 5.69 18.65
N GLU A 278 -30.56 4.41 18.98
CA GLU A 278 -29.53 3.50 19.48
C GLU A 278 -28.63 2.96 18.36
N TYR A 279 -29.19 2.82 17.13
CA TYR A 279 -28.50 2.29 15.95
C TYR A 279 -28.58 3.28 14.77
N PRO A 280 -27.94 4.46 14.87
CA PRO A 280 -28.10 5.54 13.88
C PRO A 280 -27.35 5.33 12.57
N LEU A 281 -26.37 4.43 12.54
CA LEU A 281 -25.64 4.07 11.32
C LEU A 281 -26.20 2.76 10.74
N TYR A 282 -26.27 2.68 9.41
CA TYR A 282 -26.80 1.48 8.76
C TYR A 282 -26.16 1.24 7.39
N VAL A 283 -26.24 0.00 6.96
CA VAL A 283 -25.98 -0.46 5.60
C VAL A 283 -27.28 -0.97 5.03
N GLN A 284 -27.76 -0.37 3.94
CA GLN A 284 -29.01 -0.69 3.27
C GLN A 284 -28.73 -1.35 1.92
N ARG A 285 -29.46 -2.42 1.62
CA ARG A 285 -29.52 -3.01 0.29
C ARG A 285 -30.79 -2.51 -0.42
N ILE A 286 -30.63 -2.02 -1.64
CA ILE A 286 -31.73 -1.51 -2.47
C ILE A 286 -31.64 -2.09 -3.88
N ARG A 287 -32.80 -2.27 -4.50
CA ARG A 287 -32.95 -2.48 -5.94
C ARG A 287 -33.41 -1.17 -6.55
N CYS A 288 -32.69 -0.64 -7.51
CA CYS A 288 -32.98 0.70 -8.01
C CYS A 288 -32.52 0.91 -9.44
N ARG A 289 -33.03 1.99 -10.04
CA ARG A 289 -32.50 2.66 -11.22
C ARG A 289 -32.11 4.08 -10.84
N PHE A 290 -31.10 4.63 -11.52
CA PHE A 290 -30.72 6.01 -11.25
C PHE A 290 -30.16 6.71 -12.49
N LYS A 291 -30.26 8.05 -12.47
CA LYS A 291 -29.65 8.95 -13.45
C LYS A 291 -29.12 10.19 -12.72
N ILE A 292 -27.87 10.57 -13.03
CA ILE A 292 -27.23 11.72 -12.40
C ILE A 292 -28.01 13.01 -12.65
N LYS A 293 -28.10 13.87 -11.63
CA LYS A 293 -28.65 15.23 -11.76
C LYS A 293 -27.67 16.14 -12.51
N LYS A 294 -28.17 17.21 -13.10
CA LYS A 294 -27.36 18.17 -13.84
C LYS A 294 -26.29 18.78 -12.93
N ASN A 295 -25.07 18.87 -13.41
CA ASN A 295 -23.90 19.47 -12.73
C ASN A 295 -23.52 18.77 -11.41
N MET A 296 -23.86 17.50 -11.27
CA MET A 296 -23.45 16.70 -10.11
C MET A 296 -22.30 15.75 -10.48
N ILE A 297 -21.45 15.46 -9.50
CA ILE A 297 -20.34 14.50 -9.63
C ILE A 297 -20.89 13.08 -9.41
N PRO A 298 -20.53 12.10 -10.26
CA PRO A 298 -20.98 10.72 -10.05
C PRO A 298 -20.28 10.10 -8.83
N THR A 299 -21.03 9.35 -8.02
CA THR A 299 -20.56 8.79 -6.74
C THR A 299 -20.60 7.26 -6.70
N ILE A 300 -21.23 6.62 -7.69
CA ILE A 300 -21.48 5.18 -7.69
C ILE A 300 -20.62 4.46 -8.73
N GLN A 301 -19.96 3.40 -8.29
CA GLN A 301 -19.31 2.40 -9.13
C GLN A 301 -19.97 1.04 -8.93
N ILE A 302 -20.17 0.29 -10.01
CA ILE A 302 -20.62 -1.10 -9.96
C ILE A 302 -19.50 -1.99 -10.46
N LYS A 303 -19.08 -2.95 -9.64
CA LYS A 303 -17.99 -3.88 -9.93
C LYS A 303 -18.53 -5.28 -10.21
N ASN A 304 -17.74 -6.08 -10.93
CA ASN A 304 -18.03 -7.49 -11.21
C ASN A 304 -19.38 -7.72 -11.92
N THR A 305 -19.65 -6.88 -12.90
CA THR A 305 -20.83 -7.02 -13.78
C THR A 305 -20.41 -7.02 -15.25
N MET A 306 -21.19 -7.66 -16.10
CA MET A 306 -20.98 -7.62 -17.55
C MET A 306 -21.56 -6.35 -18.20
N SER A 307 -22.49 -5.67 -17.51
CA SER A 307 -23.19 -4.48 -18.05
C SER A 307 -22.41 -3.18 -17.87
N PHE A 308 -21.45 -3.13 -16.91
CA PHE A 308 -20.76 -1.90 -16.53
C PHE A 308 -19.24 -2.11 -16.50
N ILE A 309 -18.51 -1.10 -16.98
CA ILE A 309 -17.05 -1.11 -17.00
C ILE A 309 -16.54 -1.06 -15.55
N PRO A 310 -15.64 -1.95 -15.14
CA PRO A 310 -15.03 -1.91 -13.80
C PRO A 310 -14.34 -0.57 -13.54
N ASN A 311 -14.54 -0.01 -12.32
CA ASN A 311 -14.01 1.28 -11.87
C ASN A 311 -14.56 2.54 -12.59
N GLU A 312 -15.53 2.40 -13.47
CA GLU A 312 -16.26 3.54 -14.02
C GLU A 312 -17.24 4.09 -12.98
N TYR A 313 -17.27 5.43 -12.83
CA TYR A 313 -18.31 6.12 -12.08
C TYR A 313 -19.52 6.34 -12.97
N LEU A 314 -20.65 5.77 -12.58
CA LEU A 314 -21.84 5.71 -13.41
C LEU A 314 -22.66 7.00 -13.32
N THR A 315 -23.01 7.53 -14.48
CA THR A 315 -23.97 8.64 -14.60
C THR A 315 -25.41 8.13 -14.72
N SER A 316 -25.62 6.86 -15.07
CA SER A 316 -26.93 6.25 -15.24
C SER A 316 -26.83 4.73 -15.23
N THR A 317 -27.88 4.05 -14.77
CA THR A 317 -28.05 2.60 -14.95
C THR A 317 -28.54 2.20 -16.34
N LYS A 318 -28.69 3.15 -17.27
CA LYS A 318 -29.17 2.92 -18.63
C LYS A 318 -30.53 2.20 -18.68
N GLY A 319 -31.37 2.38 -17.66
CA GLY A 319 -32.66 1.73 -17.52
C GLY A 319 -32.64 0.33 -16.87
N GLU A 320 -31.48 -0.23 -16.63
CA GLU A 320 -31.36 -1.51 -15.91
C GLU A 320 -31.64 -1.36 -14.41
N GLU A 321 -32.24 -2.37 -13.81
CA GLU A 321 -32.29 -2.49 -12.35
C GLU A 321 -30.99 -3.05 -11.80
N VAL A 322 -30.46 -2.38 -10.80
CA VAL A 322 -29.25 -2.80 -10.10
C VAL A 322 -29.49 -2.97 -8.62
N VAL A 323 -28.76 -3.90 -8.00
CA VAL A 323 -28.77 -4.06 -6.54
C VAL A 323 -27.53 -3.39 -5.98
N LEU A 324 -27.73 -2.39 -5.14
CA LEU A 324 -26.67 -1.69 -4.41
C LEU A 324 -26.70 -2.06 -2.93
N THR A 325 -25.54 -2.19 -2.33
CA THR A 325 -25.35 -2.25 -0.88
C THR A 325 -24.56 -1.03 -0.47
N LEU A 326 -25.18 -0.14 0.30
CA LEU A 326 -24.65 1.19 0.59
C LEU A 326 -24.66 1.44 2.10
N THR A 327 -23.61 2.11 2.59
CA THR A 327 -23.68 2.74 3.91
C THR A 327 -24.70 3.88 3.88
N SER A 328 -25.21 4.27 5.04
CA SER A 328 -26.09 5.46 5.16
C SER A 328 -25.44 6.72 4.55
N VAL A 329 -24.13 6.85 4.63
CA VAL A 329 -23.37 7.96 4.05
C VAL A 329 -23.33 7.91 2.52
N ASP A 330 -23.10 6.74 1.94
CA ASP A 330 -23.13 6.57 0.48
C ASP A 330 -24.56 6.69 -0.09
N LEU A 331 -25.56 6.28 0.68
CA LEU A 331 -26.96 6.43 0.28
C LEU A 331 -27.37 7.92 0.23
N GLU A 332 -26.94 8.74 1.20
CA GLU A 332 -27.12 10.18 1.18
C GLU A 332 -26.46 10.81 -0.07
N LEU A 333 -25.25 10.41 -0.43
CA LEU A 333 -24.59 10.85 -1.66
C LEU A 333 -25.36 10.42 -2.91
N LEU A 334 -25.89 9.20 -2.95
CA LEU A 334 -26.70 8.72 -4.07
C LEU A 334 -27.96 9.59 -4.24
N GLU A 335 -28.71 9.80 -3.17
CA GLU A 335 -29.97 10.57 -3.20
C GLU A 335 -29.74 12.07 -3.52
N SER A 336 -28.63 12.65 -3.06
CA SER A 336 -28.29 14.04 -3.35
C SER A 336 -27.81 14.25 -4.78
N HIS A 337 -27.02 13.32 -5.35
CA HIS A 337 -26.38 13.47 -6.66
C HIS A 337 -27.20 12.91 -7.83
N TYR A 338 -28.15 11.98 -7.58
CA TYR A 338 -28.93 11.31 -8.62
C TYR A 338 -30.43 11.45 -8.41
N ASN A 339 -31.17 11.35 -9.51
CA ASN A 339 -32.59 10.98 -9.46
C ASN A 339 -32.63 9.46 -9.36
N VAL A 340 -33.16 8.95 -8.26
CA VAL A 340 -33.17 7.52 -7.92
C VAL A 340 -34.61 7.02 -7.88
N ASP A 341 -34.86 5.90 -8.56
CA ASP A 341 -36.07 5.13 -8.48
C ASP A 341 -35.79 3.81 -7.77
N ILE A 342 -36.22 3.70 -6.51
CA ILE A 342 -36.04 2.51 -5.67
C ILE A 342 -37.28 1.64 -5.80
N SER A 343 -37.14 0.50 -6.48
CA SER A 343 -38.21 -0.47 -6.64
C SER A 343 -38.40 -1.39 -5.42
N GLU A 344 -37.31 -1.62 -4.67
CA GLU A 344 -37.35 -2.54 -3.52
C GLU A 344 -36.26 -2.22 -2.49
N TYR A 345 -36.63 -2.28 -1.21
CA TYR A 345 -35.69 -2.27 -0.08
C TYR A 345 -35.47 -3.72 0.38
N LEU A 346 -34.24 -4.18 0.32
CA LEU A 346 -33.80 -5.57 0.57
C LEU A 346 -33.23 -5.77 1.97
N GLY A 347 -33.57 -4.88 2.90
CA GLY A 347 -33.04 -4.91 4.27
C GLY A 347 -31.59 -4.52 4.39
N GLY A 348 -31.00 -4.81 5.53
CA GLY A 348 -29.60 -4.48 5.82
C GLY A 348 -29.22 -4.71 7.26
N TYR A 349 -28.25 -3.93 7.73
CA TYR A 349 -27.73 -3.98 9.09
C TYR A 349 -27.59 -2.58 9.66
N MET A 350 -27.96 -2.42 10.93
CA MET A 350 -27.81 -1.17 11.66
C MET A 350 -26.82 -1.33 12.81
N PHE A 351 -26.16 -0.25 13.18
CA PHE A 351 -25.03 -0.23 14.10
C PHE A 351 -25.18 0.86 15.15
N LYS A 352 -24.71 0.57 16.36
CA LYS A 352 -24.39 1.61 17.35
C LYS A 352 -23.29 2.49 16.81
N ALA A 353 -23.31 3.77 17.17
CA ALA A 353 -22.32 4.73 16.72
C ALA A 353 -21.64 5.44 17.88
N LYS A 354 -20.34 5.68 17.73
CA LYS A 354 -19.55 6.46 18.68
C LYS A 354 -18.52 7.28 17.94
N THR A 355 -18.34 8.53 18.37
CA THR A 355 -17.20 9.37 17.98
C THR A 355 -16.10 9.24 19.03
N GLY A 356 -14.85 9.37 18.61
CA GLY A 356 -13.72 9.42 19.54
C GLY A 356 -13.08 8.08 19.92
N MET A 357 -13.50 6.97 19.32
CA MET A 357 -12.90 5.66 19.60
C MET A 357 -11.41 5.58 19.26
N PHE A 358 -10.90 6.44 18.41
CA PHE A 358 -9.51 6.49 17.96
C PHE A 358 -8.74 7.70 18.46
N HIS A 359 -9.34 8.56 19.31
CA HIS A 359 -8.68 9.79 19.79
C HIS A 359 -7.33 9.50 20.41
N ASP A 360 -7.25 8.64 21.41
CA ASP A 360 -6.00 8.36 22.14
C ASP A 360 -4.88 7.85 21.21
N TYR A 361 -5.22 7.03 20.23
CA TYR A 361 -4.27 6.54 19.23
C TYR A 361 -3.80 7.64 18.28
N ILE A 362 -4.74 8.43 17.74
CA ILE A 362 -4.43 9.48 16.77
C ILE A 362 -3.69 10.62 17.45
N ASP A 363 -4.13 11.06 18.64
CA ASP A 363 -3.48 12.12 19.44
C ASP A 363 -2.03 11.72 19.78
N LYS A 364 -1.81 10.48 20.23
CA LYS A 364 -0.46 9.95 20.47
C LYS A 364 0.46 10.13 19.26
N TRP A 365 0.05 9.69 18.08
CA TRP A 365 0.91 9.72 16.90
C TRP A 365 0.99 11.11 16.26
N MET A 366 -0.03 11.95 16.41
CA MET A 366 0.03 13.36 16.03
C MET A 366 1.02 14.14 16.94
N GLU A 367 1.01 13.87 18.24
CA GLU A 367 1.97 14.47 19.19
C GLU A 367 3.40 14.02 18.86
N VAL A 368 3.64 12.73 18.65
CA VAL A 368 4.95 12.20 18.21
C VAL A 368 5.40 12.87 16.91
N LYS A 369 4.51 13.04 15.93
CA LYS A 369 4.81 13.74 14.67
C LYS A 369 5.21 15.18 14.88
N ALA A 370 4.47 15.93 15.71
CA ALA A 370 4.73 17.34 16.00
C ALA A 370 6.05 17.52 16.76
N GLN A 371 6.26 16.78 17.84
CA GLN A 371 7.47 16.83 18.65
C GLN A 371 8.71 16.46 17.84
N SER A 372 8.63 15.37 17.07
CA SER A 372 9.73 14.93 16.21
C SER A 372 10.09 15.94 15.11
N THR A 373 9.11 16.73 14.65
CA THR A 373 9.35 17.81 13.70
C THR A 373 10.15 18.94 14.34
N ILE A 374 9.81 19.32 15.58
CA ILE A 374 10.53 20.35 16.36
C ILE A 374 11.98 19.90 16.64
N GLU A 375 12.15 18.66 17.06
CA GLU A 375 13.46 18.07 17.38
C GLU A 375 14.31 17.73 16.14
N GLY A 376 13.74 17.80 14.95
CA GLY A 376 14.41 17.38 13.70
C GLY A 376 14.59 15.87 13.58
N ASN A 377 13.88 15.07 14.39
CA ASN A 377 13.95 13.61 14.38
C ASN A 377 13.14 13.04 13.20
N GLY A 378 13.80 12.84 12.05
CA GLY A 378 13.16 12.34 10.82
C GLY A 378 12.60 10.92 10.98
N GLY A 379 13.27 10.05 11.74
CA GLY A 379 12.86 8.68 11.98
C GLY A 379 11.51 8.60 12.69
N MET A 380 11.39 9.25 13.83
CA MET A 380 10.14 9.27 14.61
C MET A 380 9.00 9.99 13.88
N ARG A 381 9.31 11.07 13.15
CA ARG A 381 8.32 11.77 12.33
C ARG A 381 7.76 10.85 11.22
N THR A 382 8.63 10.11 10.54
CA THR A 382 8.24 9.17 9.48
C THR A 382 7.44 8.01 10.06
N LEU A 383 7.88 7.45 11.18
CA LEU A 383 7.14 6.41 11.91
C LEU A 383 5.73 6.88 12.28
N ALA A 384 5.58 8.06 12.83
CA ALA A 384 4.28 8.62 13.20
C ALA A 384 3.32 8.72 11.98
N LYS A 385 3.83 9.18 10.83
CA LYS A 385 3.04 9.21 9.58
C LYS A 385 2.60 7.82 9.16
N LEU A 386 3.51 6.83 9.22
CA LEU A 386 3.21 5.45 8.87
C LEU A 386 2.12 4.87 9.80
N MET A 387 2.21 5.12 11.09
CA MET A 387 1.24 4.61 12.07
C MET A 387 -0.14 5.23 11.88
N LEU A 388 -0.21 6.55 11.65
CA LEU A 388 -1.48 7.24 11.37
C LEU A 388 -2.21 6.66 10.17
N ASN A 389 -1.50 6.36 9.08
CA ASN A 389 -2.10 5.95 7.81
C ASN A 389 -2.35 4.43 7.68
N ALA A 390 -1.79 3.60 8.57
CA ALA A 390 -1.81 2.15 8.40
C ALA A 390 -3.00 1.44 9.06
N LEU A 391 -3.65 2.05 10.05
CA LEU A 391 -4.61 1.36 10.92
C LEU A 391 -5.90 0.99 10.19
N TYR A 392 -6.52 1.93 9.47
CA TYR A 392 -7.85 1.72 8.91
C TYR A 392 -7.94 0.50 7.99
N GLY A 393 -6.90 0.26 7.18
CA GLY A 393 -6.85 -0.85 6.24
C GLY A 393 -6.96 -2.23 6.88
N LYS A 394 -6.60 -2.35 8.16
CA LYS A 394 -6.72 -3.63 8.89
C LYS A 394 -8.17 -4.04 9.09
N PHE A 395 -9.08 -3.11 9.23
CA PHE A 395 -10.52 -3.39 9.36
C PHE A 395 -11.14 -3.92 8.06
N GLY A 396 -10.57 -3.56 6.90
CA GLY A 396 -11.06 -3.94 5.57
C GLY A 396 -10.42 -5.20 4.97
N LEU A 397 -9.57 -5.92 5.71
CA LEU A 397 -8.91 -7.12 5.19
C LEU A 397 -9.92 -8.15 4.69
N LYS A 398 -9.63 -8.75 3.52
CA LYS A 398 -10.45 -9.85 2.96
C LYS A 398 -10.40 -11.06 3.90
N MET A 399 -11.54 -11.72 4.08
CA MET A 399 -11.61 -12.99 4.81
C MET A 399 -10.95 -14.12 4.03
N GLN A 400 -11.26 -14.22 2.75
CA GLN A 400 -10.66 -15.22 1.86
C GLN A 400 -9.22 -14.86 1.59
N CYS A 401 -8.31 -15.79 1.85
CA CYS A 401 -6.91 -15.68 1.50
C CYS A 401 -6.43 -16.97 0.85
N GLN A 402 -5.53 -16.82 -0.10
CA GLN A 402 -4.93 -17.91 -0.84
C GLN A 402 -3.43 -17.64 -0.94
N ALA A 403 -2.62 -18.64 -0.66
CA ALA A 403 -1.17 -18.52 -0.75
C ALA A 403 -0.67 -19.06 -2.08
N LYS A 404 0.44 -18.52 -2.57
CA LYS A 404 1.26 -19.14 -3.61
C LYS A 404 2.23 -20.12 -2.97
N ILE A 405 2.30 -21.32 -3.54
CA ILE A 405 3.18 -22.41 -3.11
C ILE A 405 4.31 -22.53 -4.11
N PRO A 406 5.58 -22.33 -3.70
CA PRO A 406 6.71 -22.53 -4.59
C PRO A 406 6.96 -24.03 -4.84
N TYR A 407 7.41 -24.36 -6.04
CA TYR A 407 7.86 -25.71 -6.41
C TYR A 407 8.99 -25.63 -7.44
N TYR A 408 9.80 -26.67 -7.48
CA TYR A 408 10.92 -26.77 -8.40
C TYR A 408 10.54 -27.61 -9.60
N THR A 409 10.80 -27.13 -10.82
CA THR A 409 10.48 -27.80 -12.07
C THR A 409 11.66 -28.63 -12.59
N GLU A 410 11.38 -29.58 -13.49
CA GLU A 410 12.40 -30.37 -14.19
C GLU A 410 13.36 -29.50 -15.01
N ASP A 411 12.87 -28.35 -15.51
CA ASP A 411 13.66 -27.35 -16.25
C ASP A 411 14.63 -26.58 -15.36
N GLY A 412 14.58 -26.78 -14.04
CA GLY A 412 15.46 -26.11 -13.10
C GLY A 412 14.99 -24.71 -12.70
N LEU A 413 13.68 -24.44 -12.71
CA LEU A 413 13.09 -23.17 -12.36
C LEU A 413 12.25 -23.25 -11.09
N VAL A 414 12.20 -22.18 -10.32
CA VAL A 414 11.21 -22.02 -9.26
C VAL A 414 9.93 -21.44 -9.86
N LYS A 415 8.84 -22.19 -9.75
CA LYS A 415 7.49 -21.77 -10.15
C LYS A 415 6.53 -21.80 -8.98
N TYR A 416 5.34 -21.25 -9.16
CA TYR A 416 4.33 -21.12 -8.11
C TYR A 416 2.99 -21.68 -8.60
N ARG A 417 2.32 -22.39 -7.71
CA ARG A 417 0.93 -22.81 -7.88
C ARG A 417 0.07 -22.19 -6.80
N ASP A 418 -1.22 -22.06 -7.06
CA ASP A 418 -2.18 -21.63 -6.06
C ASP A 418 -2.36 -22.72 -5.00
N GLY A 419 -2.30 -22.32 -3.74
CA GLY A 419 -2.67 -23.14 -2.61
C GLY A 419 -4.19 -23.21 -2.44
N GLU A 420 -4.65 -23.87 -1.39
CA GLU A 420 -6.06 -23.89 -1.02
C GLU A 420 -6.53 -22.52 -0.52
N GLU A 421 -7.79 -22.20 -0.78
CA GLU A 421 -8.41 -21.04 -0.15
C GLU A 421 -8.62 -21.29 1.34
N GLU A 422 -8.23 -20.32 2.15
CA GLU A 422 -8.40 -20.32 3.60
C GLU A 422 -9.21 -19.11 4.04
N LEU A 423 -10.01 -19.30 5.09
CA LEU A 423 -10.72 -18.18 5.71
C LEU A 423 -9.92 -17.68 6.91
N ARG A 424 -9.53 -16.40 6.86
CA ARG A 424 -9.01 -15.72 8.05
C ARG A 424 -10.13 -15.05 8.82
N LYS A 425 -9.93 -14.90 10.12
CA LYS A 425 -10.84 -14.11 10.96
C LYS A 425 -10.81 -12.65 10.52
N PRO A 426 -11.97 -12.04 10.20
CA PRO A 426 -12.04 -10.62 9.89
C PRO A 426 -11.76 -9.79 11.16
N VAL A 427 -11.32 -8.56 10.98
CA VAL A 427 -11.16 -7.64 12.11
C VAL A 427 -12.51 -7.06 12.52
N TYR A 428 -13.10 -6.21 11.70
CA TYR A 428 -14.46 -5.68 11.84
C TYR A 428 -14.81 -4.83 10.62
N ILE A 429 -15.39 -5.44 9.60
CA ILE A 429 -15.63 -4.80 8.30
C ILE A 429 -16.51 -3.55 8.36
N PRO A 430 -17.52 -3.41 9.26
CA PRO A 430 -18.32 -2.20 9.34
C PRO A 430 -17.48 -0.94 9.51
N MET A 431 -16.41 -1.02 10.31
CA MET A 431 -15.50 0.11 10.52
C MET A 431 -14.89 0.59 9.22
N ALA A 432 -14.33 -0.32 8.41
CA ALA A 432 -13.75 0.03 7.12
C ALA A 432 -14.78 0.63 6.15
N CYS A 433 -16.00 0.09 6.13
CA CYS A 433 -17.10 0.61 5.30
C CYS A 433 -17.38 2.09 5.60
N PHE A 434 -17.48 2.45 6.87
CA PHE A 434 -17.84 3.82 7.28
C PHE A 434 -16.67 4.79 7.22
N ILE A 435 -15.45 4.39 7.57
CA ILE A 435 -14.26 5.26 7.42
C ILE A 435 -14.10 5.67 5.96
N THR A 436 -14.15 4.72 5.04
CA THR A 436 -13.99 5.04 3.61
C THR A 436 -15.20 5.77 3.03
N ALA A 437 -16.41 5.51 3.52
CA ALA A 437 -17.60 6.25 3.12
C ALA A 437 -17.52 7.73 3.53
N TRP A 438 -17.12 8.02 4.76
CA TRP A 438 -16.90 9.40 5.22
C TRP A 438 -15.76 10.08 4.48
N ALA A 439 -14.71 9.35 4.13
CA ALA A 439 -13.63 9.88 3.30
C ALA A 439 -14.13 10.27 1.89
N ARG A 440 -14.92 9.40 1.24
CA ARG A 440 -15.55 9.73 -0.04
C ARG A 440 -16.49 10.93 0.08
N TYR A 441 -17.31 10.97 1.12
CA TYR A 441 -18.20 12.09 1.40
C TYR A 441 -17.43 13.41 1.49
N THR A 442 -16.32 13.43 2.22
CA THR A 442 -15.47 14.62 2.39
C THR A 442 -14.90 15.09 1.04
N THR A 443 -14.30 14.19 0.26
CA THR A 443 -13.68 14.54 -1.02
C THR A 443 -14.72 14.92 -2.07
N ILE A 444 -15.81 14.17 -2.19
CA ILE A 444 -16.88 14.45 -3.16
C ILE A 444 -17.59 15.76 -2.84
N SER A 445 -17.91 16.02 -1.56
CA SER A 445 -18.56 17.26 -1.15
C SER A 445 -17.69 18.49 -1.40
N ALA A 446 -16.39 18.38 -1.16
CA ALA A 446 -15.44 19.45 -1.48
C ALA A 446 -15.34 19.67 -3.00
N ALA A 447 -15.19 18.61 -3.79
CA ALA A 447 -15.16 18.68 -5.25
C ALA A 447 -16.45 19.27 -5.83
N GLN A 448 -17.61 18.92 -5.26
CA GLN A 448 -18.92 19.44 -5.69
C GLN A 448 -19.07 20.93 -5.46
N LYS A 449 -18.53 21.47 -4.36
CA LYS A 449 -18.53 22.93 -4.09
C LYS A 449 -17.76 23.72 -5.15
N VAL A 450 -16.75 23.13 -5.75
CA VAL A 450 -15.88 23.73 -6.76
C VAL A 450 -16.04 23.09 -8.15
N TYR A 451 -17.23 22.58 -8.44
CA TYR A 451 -17.57 21.76 -9.62
C TYR A 451 -17.03 22.32 -10.94
N ASP A 452 -17.15 23.64 -11.15
CA ASP A 452 -16.72 24.25 -12.41
C ASP A 452 -15.21 24.24 -12.64
N ARG A 453 -14.44 24.16 -11.57
CA ARG A 453 -12.97 24.08 -11.58
C ARG A 453 -12.44 22.65 -11.38
N PHE A 454 -13.29 21.70 -10.99
CA PHE A 454 -12.90 20.35 -10.60
C PHE A 454 -12.47 19.51 -11.79
N ILE A 455 -11.18 19.13 -11.81
CA ILE A 455 -10.54 18.31 -12.84
C ILE A 455 -10.48 16.84 -12.41
N TYR A 456 -9.89 16.59 -11.23
CA TYR A 456 -9.51 15.25 -10.80
C TYR A 456 -9.46 15.14 -9.26
N ALA A 457 -9.77 13.96 -8.77
CA ALA A 457 -9.56 13.58 -7.38
C ALA A 457 -8.90 12.21 -7.27
N ASP A 458 -8.04 12.04 -6.28
CA ASP A 458 -7.49 10.74 -5.91
C ASP A 458 -7.47 10.57 -4.40
N THR A 459 -8.56 10.04 -3.88
CA THR A 459 -8.76 9.73 -2.46
C THR A 459 -8.76 10.97 -1.56
N ASP A 460 -7.64 11.59 -1.36
CA ASP A 460 -7.36 12.72 -0.47
C ASP A 460 -6.94 14.00 -1.21
N SER A 461 -6.81 13.95 -2.53
CA SER A 461 -6.41 15.11 -3.34
C SER A 461 -7.50 15.64 -4.25
N LEU A 462 -7.47 16.96 -4.47
CA LEU A 462 -8.28 17.67 -5.46
C LEU A 462 -7.35 18.45 -6.41
N HIS A 463 -7.59 18.29 -7.72
CA HIS A 463 -6.92 19.06 -8.76
C HIS A 463 -7.95 20.01 -9.40
N LEU A 464 -7.64 21.30 -9.41
CA LEU A 464 -8.56 22.36 -9.81
C LEU A 464 -7.95 23.26 -10.88
N ILE A 465 -8.77 23.75 -11.80
CA ILE A 465 -8.37 24.82 -12.74
C ILE A 465 -8.08 26.11 -11.95
N GLY A 466 -6.98 26.78 -12.30
CA GLY A 466 -6.54 28.05 -11.69
C GLY A 466 -5.69 27.83 -10.44
N HIS A 467 -5.05 28.91 -9.96
CA HIS A 467 -4.16 28.86 -8.80
C HIS A 467 -4.81 29.39 -7.52
N GLU A 468 -5.97 30.03 -7.61
CA GLU A 468 -6.64 30.64 -6.46
C GLU A 468 -7.17 29.58 -5.50
N VAL A 469 -7.04 29.83 -4.20
CA VAL A 469 -7.73 29.04 -3.17
C VAL A 469 -9.23 29.25 -3.33
N PRO A 470 -10.03 28.19 -3.52
CA PRO A 470 -11.47 28.36 -3.70
C PRO A 470 -12.14 28.78 -2.39
N GLU A 471 -13.13 29.65 -2.52
CA GLU A 471 -13.99 30.02 -1.39
C GLU A 471 -14.73 28.80 -0.84
N GLY A 472 -14.74 28.64 0.48
CA GLY A 472 -15.42 27.54 1.17
C GLY A 472 -14.64 26.22 1.24
N LEU A 473 -13.39 26.20 0.76
CA LEU A 473 -12.45 25.10 1.06
C LEU A 473 -11.68 25.46 2.34
N ASP A 474 -11.75 24.59 3.34
CA ASP A 474 -11.08 24.77 4.64
C ASP A 474 -9.59 24.44 4.50
N VAL A 475 -8.77 25.46 4.25
CA VAL A 475 -7.33 25.32 3.95
C VAL A 475 -6.48 25.65 5.17
N ASP A 476 -5.65 24.69 5.57
CA ASP A 476 -4.63 24.81 6.63
C ASP A 476 -3.53 23.76 6.40
N ALA A 477 -2.28 24.16 6.39
CA ALA A 477 -1.14 23.29 6.06
C ALA A 477 -0.85 22.18 7.09
N THR A 478 -1.42 22.24 8.30
CA THR A 478 -1.03 21.35 9.41
C THR A 478 -2.20 20.68 10.13
N ARG A 479 -3.36 21.32 10.15
CA ARG A 479 -4.52 20.85 10.91
C ARG A 479 -5.09 19.57 10.31
N LEU A 480 -5.31 18.59 11.16
CA LEU A 480 -5.89 17.28 10.79
C LEU A 480 -7.24 17.48 10.05
N GLY A 481 -7.34 16.90 8.86
CA GLY A 481 -8.54 16.95 8.03
C GLY A 481 -8.77 18.22 7.24
N ALA A 482 -7.93 19.25 7.41
CA ALA A 482 -7.93 20.44 6.54
C ALA A 482 -7.23 20.15 5.20
N TRP A 483 -7.57 20.94 4.19
CA TRP A 483 -6.90 20.89 2.90
C TRP A 483 -5.58 21.66 2.95
N ASP A 484 -4.49 21.04 2.55
CA ASP A 484 -3.20 21.68 2.31
C ASP A 484 -3.08 22.07 0.85
N TYR A 485 -2.58 23.29 0.55
CA TYR A 485 -2.26 23.71 -0.81
C TYR A 485 -0.92 23.10 -1.23
N GLU A 486 -0.96 21.89 -1.78
CA GLU A 486 0.24 21.08 -2.02
C GLU A 486 1.09 21.58 -3.20
N MET A 487 0.45 21.98 -4.33
CA MET A 487 1.20 22.25 -5.56
C MET A 487 0.47 23.23 -6.50
N GLN A 488 1.28 24.03 -7.22
CA GLN A 488 0.85 24.79 -8.40
C GLN A 488 1.53 24.24 -9.65
N ALA A 489 0.77 24.16 -10.74
CA ALA A 489 1.25 23.79 -12.06
C ALA A 489 0.76 24.81 -13.10
N ASP A 490 1.56 25.06 -14.12
CA ASP A 490 1.20 25.96 -15.24
C ASP A 490 0.69 25.21 -16.46
N ASP A 491 0.79 23.87 -16.46
CA ASP A 491 0.29 22.98 -17.49
C ASP A 491 -0.03 21.60 -16.92
N ALA A 492 -1.03 20.90 -17.47
CA ALA A 492 -1.39 19.56 -17.05
C ALA A 492 -2.17 18.79 -18.11
N ILE A 493 -2.09 17.46 -18.05
CA ILE A 493 -2.86 16.54 -18.91
C ILE A 493 -3.39 15.40 -18.04
N PHE A 494 -4.70 15.18 -18.06
CA PHE A 494 -5.36 14.08 -17.34
C PHE A 494 -5.99 13.13 -18.35
N LEU A 495 -5.57 11.86 -18.35
CA LEU A 495 -6.09 10.85 -19.27
C LEU A 495 -7.18 9.99 -18.63
N ARG A 496 -6.94 9.53 -17.43
CA ARG A 496 -7.86 8.69 -16.65
C ARG A 496 -7.42 8.62 -15.19
N GLN A 497 -8.13 7.84 -14.39
CA GLN A 497 -7.76 7.58 -13.00
C GLN A 497 -6.30 7.11 -12.91
N LYS A 498 -5.54 7.72 -12.00
CA LYS A 498 -4.12 7.43 -11.73
C LYS A 498 -3.21 7.51 -12.97
N THR A 499 -3.62 8.33 -13.97
CA THR A 499 -2.84 8.53 -15.21
C THR A 499 -2.97 9.97 -15.64
N TYR A 500 -2.01 10.79 -15.24
CA TYR A 500 -1.94 12.23 -15.54
C TYR A 500 -0.50 12.74 -15.43
N MET A 501 -0.24 13.90 -15.96
CA MET A 501 1.02 14.63 -15.78
C MET A 501 0.74 16.10 -15.57
N GLU A 502 1.57 16.72 -14.74
CA GLU A 502 1.48 18.12 -14.35
C GLU A 502 2.86 18.77 -14.44
N HIS A 503 2.92 20.02 -14.83
CA HIS A 503 4.15 20.78 -14.88
C HIS A 503 4.20 21.78 -13.71
N PRO A 504 4.83 21.43 -12.58
CA PRO A 504 4.96 22.30 -11.42
C PRO A 504 5.61 23.63 -11.78
N CYS A 505 5.14 24.71 -11.20
CA CYS A 505 5.68 26.05 -11.43
C CYS A 505 6.03 26.78 -10.11
N GLY A 506 6.81 27.85 -10.18
CA GLY A 506 7.22 28.65 -9.02
C GLY A 506 7.88 27.80 -7.93
N LYS A 507 7.50 28.00 -6.68
CA LYS A 507 8.03 27.23 -5.53
C LYS A 507 7.81 25.72 -5.66
N SER A 508 6.70 25.30 -6.26
CA SER A 508 6.40 23.88 -6.47
C SER A 508 7.41 23.20 -7.42
N ALA A 509 7.89 23.90 -8.44
CA ALA A 509 8.96 23.42 -9.32
C ALA A 509 10.30 23.27 -8.57
N GLU A 510 10.65 24.25 -7.75
CA GLU A 510 11.88 24.22 -6.91
C GLU A 510 11.85 23.04 -5.93
N GLU A 511 10.71 22.83 -5.27
CA GLU A 511 10.52 21.69 -4.36
C GLU A 511 10.56 20.35 -5.07
N PHE A 512 9.94 20.24 -6.24
CA PHE A 512 9.96 19.03 -7.04
C PHE A 512 11.39 18.70 -7.48
N LYS A 513 12.11 19.69 -8.01
CA LYS A 513 13.54 19.55 -8.38
C LYS A 513 14.41 19.13 -7.21
N LYS A 514 14.22 19.73 -6.04
CA LYS A 514 14.96 19.41 -4.81
C LYS A 514 14.71 17.98 -4.32
N LYS A 515 13.45 17.54 -4.36
CA LYS A 515 13.05 16.21 -3.88
C LYS A 515 13.37 15.08 -4.86
N ASN A 516 13.36 15.38 -6.17
CA ASN A 516 13.51 14.41 -7.25
C ASN A 516 14.36 14.97 -8.38
N PRO A 517 15.64 15.29 -8.16
CA PRO A 517 16.48 16.00 -9.13
C PRO A 517 16.63 15.23 -10.45
N GLU A 518 16.88 13.95 -10.39
CA GLU A 518 17.03 13.07 -11.55
C GLU A 518 15.73 12.99 -12.39
N THR A 519 14.60 12.72 -11.73
CA THR A 519 13.29 12.68 -12.40
C THR A 519 12.95 14.03 -13.01
N TYR A 520 13.26 15.13 -12.32
CA TYR A 520 13.02 16.50 -12.84
C TYR A 520 13.77 16.75 -14.15
N GLU A 521 15.03 16.36 -14.24
CA GLU A 521 15.83 16.51 -15.46
C GLU A 521 15.34 15.57 -16.56
N GLU A 522 15.07 14.31 -16.26
CA GLU A 522 14.58 13.30 -17.21
C GLU A 522 13.23 13.67 -17.84
N THR A 523 12.34 14.28 -17.06
CA THR A 523 10.99 14.66 -17.50
C THR A 523 10.87 16.13 -17.93
N HIS A 524 11.97 16.87 -17.96
CA HIS A 524 11.96 18.31 -18.21
C HIS A 524 10.98 19.08 -17.30
N GLY A 525 10.99 18.75 -16.01
CA GLY A 525 10.16 19.36 -14.99
C GLY A 525 8.73 18.80 -14.84
N TRP A 526 8.32 17.86 -15.67
CA TRP A 526 7.00 17.25 -15.57
C TRP A 526 6.91 16.21 -14.44
N LYS A 527 5.93 16.35 -13.57
CA LYS A 527 5.54 15.34 -12.58
C LYS A 527 4.60 14.34 -13.23
N VAL A 528 5.09 13.12 -13.52
CA VAL A 528 4.31 12.07 -14.18
C VAL A 528 3.73 11.12 -13.13
N THR A 529 2.43 10.92 -13.19
CA THR A 529 1.69 9.90 -12.42
C THR A 529 1.00 8.96 -13.40
N CYS A 530 1.46 7.73 -13.45
CA CYS A 530 0.86 6.72 -14.32
C CYS A 530 0.92 5.35 -13.66
N ALA A 531 -0.24 4.83 -13.26
CA ALA A 531 -0.32 3.54 -12.56
C ALA A 531 0.28 2.41 -13.39
N GLY A 532 1.28 1.72 -12.81
CA GLY A 532 2.00 0.62 -13.44
C GLY A 532 3.17 1.01 -14.35
N MET A 533 3.37 2.29 -14.61
CA MET A 533 4.54 2.79 -15.34
C MET A 533 5.77 2.77 -14.43
N ALA A 534 6.85 2.17 -14.90
CA ALA A 534 8.13 2.18 -14.19
C ALA A 534 8.83 3.55 -14.35
N LYS A 535 9.62 3.97 -13.35
CA LYS A 535 10.40 5.23 -13.42
C LYS A 535 11.29 5.31 -14.66
N GLY A 536 11.90 4.19 -15.08
CA GLY A 536 12.74 4.14 -16.29
C GLY A 536 12.02 4.53 -17.58
N CYS A 537 10.67 4.55 -17.58
CA CYS A 537 9.88 5.02 -18.73
C CYS A 537 9.78 6.56 -18.77
N TYR A 538 9.98 7.26 -17.66
CA TYR A 538 9.68 8.70 -17.53
C TYR A 538 10.46 9.56 -18.51
N LYS A 539 11.72 9.25 -18.76
CA LYS A 539 12.58 9.95 -19.73
C LYS A 539 12.07 9.93 -21.19
N TYR A 540 11.14 9.02 -21.48
CA TYR A 540 10.50 8.95 -22.82
C TYR A 540 9.13 9.61 -22.86
N VAL A 541 8.61 10.07 -21.71
CA VAL A 541 7.29 10.72 -21.62
C VAL A 541 7.40 12.19 -21.95
N THR A 542 6.58 12.65 -22.88
CA THR A 542 6.44 14.07 -23.23
C THR A 542 4.97 14.45 -23.28
N PRO A 543 4.62 15.75 -23.15
CA PRO A 543 3.22 16.18 -23.30
C PRO A 543 2.56 15.74 -24.61
N ASP A 544 3.34 15.66 -25.69
CA ASP A 544 2.82 15.33 -27.02
C ASP A 544 2.54 13.84 -27.19
N ASN A 545 3.29 12.97 -26.51
CA ASN A 545 3.12 11.53 -26.59
C ASN A 545 2.35 10.91 -25.41
N PHE A 546 1.99 11.68 -24.39
CA PHE A 546 1.23 11.20 -23.24
C PHE A 546 -0.24 11.00 -23.60
N LYS A 547 -0.54 9.83 -24.18
CA LYS A 547 -1.85 9.47 -24.74
C LYS A 547 -2.17 8.00 -24.49
N ILE A 548 -3.45 7.67 -24.42
CA ILE A 548 -3.91 6.27 -24.39
C ILE A 548 -3.41 5.56 -25.65
N GLY A 549 -2.84 4.37 -25.49
CA GLY A 549 -2.25 3.56 -26.56
C GLY A 549 -0.76 3.78 -26.79
N THR A 550 -0.15 4.83 -26.21
CA THR A 550 1.30 5.04 -26.36
C THR A 550 2.09 4.01 -25.56
N THR A 551 3.15 3.50 -26.18
CA THR A 551 4.09 2.53 -25.61
C THR A 551 5.42 3.21 -25.33
N TYR A 552 5.99 2.95 -24.16
CA TYR A 552 7.25 3.50 -23.68
C TYR A 552 8.24 2.38 -23.33
N GLN A 553 9.50 2.59 -23.68
CA GLN A 553 10.63 1.77 -23.25
C GLN A 553 10.99 2.05 -21.78
N GLY A 554 11.86 1.23 -21.19
CA GLY A 554 12.41 1.48 -19.86
C GLY A 554 11.68 0.80 -18.70
N LYS A 555 10.72 -0.06 -18.98
CA LYS A 555 10.15 -0.98 -18.00
C LYS A 555 11.08 -2.18 -17.84
N LEU A 556 11.23 -2.66 -16.62
CA LEU A 556 11.93 -3.90 -16.32
C LEU A 556 10.93 -4.96 -15.89
N ARG A 557 11.11 -6.18 -16.38
CA ARG A 557 10.33 -7.35 -16.01
C ARG A 557 11.20 -8.38 -15.32
N HIS A 558 10.68 -8.97 -14.24
CA HIS A 558 11.29 -10.12 -13.61
C HIS A 558 11.11 -11.36 -14.48
N GLU A 559 12.21 -11.97 -14.89
CA GLU A 559 12.23 -13.24 -15.61
C GLU A 559 12.94 -14.29 -14.75
N ARG A 560 12.22 -15.37 -14.41
CA ARG A 560 12.78 -16.48 -13.65
C ARG A 560 13.66 -17.34 -14.54
N VAL A 561 14.87 -17.58 -14.07
CA VAL A 561 15.89 -18.38 -14.74
C VAL A 561 16.49 -19.37 -13.74
N ARG A 562 17.33 -20.30 -14.21
CA ARG A 562 18.14 -21.12 -13.31
C ARG A 562 19.01 -20.22 -12.46
N GLY A 563 19.03 -20.46 -11.15
CA GLY A 563 19.75 -19.64 -10.18
C GLY A 563 18.91 -18.59 -9.46
N GLY A 564 17.82 -18.10 -10.05
CA GLY A 564 16.94 -17.09 -9.44
C GLY A 564 16.12 -16.31 -10.44
N VAL A 565 16.33 -15.00 -10.48
CA VAL A 565 15.58 -14.05 -11.32
C VAL A 565 16.52 -13.01 -11.91
N VAL A 566 16.28 -12.61 -13.15
CA VAL A 566 16.94 -11.47 -13.79
C VAL A 566 15.91 -10.42 -14.18
N LEU A 567 16.37 -9.18 -14.35
CA LEU A 567 15.57 -8.08 -14.87
C LEU A 567 15.83 -7.96 -16.37
N THR A 568 14.76 -8.09 -17.17
CA THR A 568 14.82 -7.94 -18.63
C THR A 568 14.05 -6.70 -19.06
N GLU A 569 14.53 -6.06 -20.12
CA GLU A 569 13.85 -4.90 -20.69
C GLU A 569 12.45 -5.31 -21.21
N ASP A 570 11.47 -4.47 -20.95
CA ASP A 570 10.08 -4.61 -21.35
C ASP A 570 9.51 -3.24 -21.70
N GLU A 571 8.34 -3.23 -22.27
CA GLU A 571 7.62 -2.03 -22.68
C GLU A 571 6.43 -1.78 -21.75
N PHE A 572 6.04 -0.52 -21.63
CA PHE A 572 4.83 -0.11 -20.92
C PHE A 572 3.89 0.62 -21.89
N THR A 573 2.67 0.16 -22.00
CA THR A 573 1.62 0.81 -22.80
C THR A 573 0.56 1.42 -21.88
N ILE A 574 0.24 2.71 -22.08
CA ILE A 574 -0.91 3.34 -21.41
C ILE A 574 -2.19 2.73 -22.00
N ARG A 575 -2.88 1.91 -21.22
CA ARG A 575 -4.13 1.25 -21.66
C ARG A 575 -5.35 2.10 -21.26
N THR A 576 -6.46 1.87 -21.93
CA THR A 576 -7.78 2.45 -21.60
C THR A 576 -8.26 2.10 -20.20
#